data_0ef824d1da211d5075f8bd59d6027a1f
#
_entry.id   0ef824d1da211d5075f8bd59d6027a1f
#
_cell.length_a   1.000
_cell.length_b   1.000
_cell.length_c   1.000
_cell.angle_alpha   90.00
_cell.angle_beta   90.00
_cell.angle_gamma   90.00
#
_symmetry.space_group_name_H-M   'P 1'
#
loop_
_entity.id
_entity.type
_entity.pdbx_description
1 polymer ?
#
loop_
_entity_poly.entity_id
_entity_poly.type
_entity_poly.pdbx_seq_one_letter_code
_entity_poly.pdbx_strand_id
1 'polypeptide(L)'
;MTRLSFIVALGALLLLAIGSAGCGDDKGKPVQYQLTAKQNYDKGLRELKDENFGEAIKYFTFVKTRFPFSRFATLAELRVADALLARGRYVEAIDAYRQFMKFHPTHEMTENGYAHFKLCESFYKQIPDEWLLSPPAFEKDQTSTREALKEYDLFLAKYPDSRYTKDARKQRKISLKKLIDHELYVARFYLSRNKPKGTALRLRGVLEQFPGTGNEPEILILLGQTYLQMEQIEKARETFKRIVEEHAQDFHAQRARLFLDYIDKRYGRGTT
;
A
#
# COMPACT_ATOMS: atom_id res chain seq x y z
N MET A 1 -12.73 -45.12 37.28
CA MET A 1 -11.89 -45.15 36.07
C MET A 1 -12.67 -44.92 34.75
N THR A 2 -13.95 -44.55 34.76
CA THR A 2 -14.80 -44.50 33.55
C THR A 2 -15.16 -43.07 33.06
N ARG A 3 -14.85 -42.01 33.80
CA ARG A 3 -15.19 -40.62 33.40
C ARG A 3 -14.08 -39.89 32.64
N LEU A 4 -12.82 -40.33 32.79
CA LEU A 4 -11.68 -39.71 32.10
C LEU A 4 -11.58 -40.13 30.61
N SER A 5 -12.01 -41.38 30.32
CA SER A 5 -12.00 -41.92 28.94
C SER A 5 -13.03 -41.28 28.03
N PHE A 6 -14.16 -40.77 28.56
CA PHE A 6 -15.20 -40.12 27.77
C PHE A 6 -14.81 -38.71 27.30
N ILE A 7 -14.04 -37.97 28.08
CA ILE A 7 -13.59 -36.62 27.76
C ILE A 7 -12.51 -36.64 26.66
N VAL A 8 -11.62 -37.64 26.68
CA VAL A 8 -10.59 -37.84 25.65
C VAL A 8 -11.19 -38.27 24.31
N ALA A 9 -12.25 -39.09 24.32
CA ALA A 9 -12.94 -39.52 23.12
C ALA A 9 -13.74 -38.38 22.47
N LEU A 10 -14.33 -37.45 23.25
CA LEU A 10 -15.05 -36.30 22.73
C LEU A 10 -14.11 -35.23 22.17
N GLY A 11 -12.92 -35.05 22.75
CA GLY A 11 -11.88 -34.16 22.25
C GLY A 11 -11.26 -34.62 20.92
N ALA A 12 -11.11 -35.95 20.75
CA ALA A 12 -10.59 -36.53 19.50
C ALA A 12 -11.61 -36.45 18.35
N LEU A 13 -12.91 -36.49 18.64
CA LEU A 13 -13.93 -36.34 17.61
C LEU A 13 -14.10 -34.92 17.12
N LEU A 14 -13.82 -33.90 17.94
CA LEU A 14 -13.87 -32.48 17.54
C LEU A 14 -12.67 -32.07 16.69
N LEU A 15 -11.52 -32.73 16.80
CA LEU A 15 -10.31 -32.45 16.00
C LEU A 15 -10.36 -33.05 14.59
N LEU A 16 -11.24 -34.02 14.32
CA LEU A 16 -11.40 -34.62 12.98
C LEU A 16 -12.38 -33.85 12.09
N ALA A 17 -13.10 -32.87 12.61
CA ALA A 17 -14.06 -32.07 11.81
C ALA A 17 -13.43 -30.80 11.18
N ILE A 18 -12.16 -30.46 11.44
CA ILE A 18 -11.47 -29.26 10.91
C ILE A 18 -10.65 -29.61 9.64
N GLY A 19 -10.62 -30.85 9.22
CA GLY A 19 -9.71 -31.37 8.18
C GLY A 19 -10.24 -31.37 6.76
N SER A 20 -11.31 -30.65 6.40
CA SER A 20 -11.81 -30.64 5.02
C SER A 20 -12.32 -29.27 4.53
N ALA A 21 -11.70 -28.17 4.96
CA ALA A 21 -11.68 -26.98 4.14
C ALA A 21 -10.63 -27.23 3.03
N GLY A 22 -10.90 -28.20 2.19
CA GLY A 22 -10.17 -28.41 0.95
C GLY A 22 -10.27 -27.11 0.14
N CYS A 23 -9.16 -26.63 -0.36
CA CYS A 23 -9.12 -25.72 -1.49
C CYS A 23 -10.04 -26.34 -2.54
N GLY A 24 -11.26 -25.81 -2.66
CA GLY A 24 -12.17 -26.17 -3.71
C GLY A 24 -11.47 -25.82 -5.02
N ASP A 25 -10.96 -26.84 -5.68
CA ASP A 25 -10.65 -26.78 -7.09
C ASP A 25 -11.99 -26.37 -7.74
N ASP A 26 -12.10 -25.10 -8.09
CA ASP A 26 -13.28 -24.51 -8.71
C ASP A 26 -13.41 -25.12 -10.12
N LYS A 27 -13.82 -26.38 -10.17
CA LYS A 27 -14.28 -27.03 -11.38
C LYS A 27 -15.61 -26.43 -11.75
N GLY A 28 -15.54 -25.12 -12.08
CA GLY A 28 -16.69 -24.36 -12.54
C GLY A 28 -17.42 -25.12 -13.63
N LYS A 29 -18.73 -25.02 -13.63
CA LYS A 29 -19.57 -25.56 -14.69
C LYS A 29 -18.98 -25.18 -16.05
N PRO A 30 -19.01 -26.08 -17.07
CA PRO A 30 -18.44 -25.75 -18.37
C PRO A 30 -19.07 -24.47 -18.92
N VAL A 31 -18.23 -23.50 -19.29
CA VAL A 31 -18.67 -22.21 -19.81
C VAL A 31 -19.36 -22.41 -21.15
N GLN A 32 -20.62 -22.03 -21.26
CA GLN A 32 -21.36 -22.07 -22.53
C GLN A 32 -21.19 -20.76 -23.28
N TYR A 33 -20.27 -20.75 -24.26
CA TYR A 33 -20.05 -19.60 -25.10
C TYR A 33 -21.19 -19.32 -26.07
N GLN A 34 -21.44 -18.04 -26.34
CA GLN A 34 -22.48 -17.57 -27.24
C GLN A 34 -21.92 -17.29 -28.66
N LEU A 35 -22.79 -17.10 -29.63
CA LEU A 35 -22.42 -16.94 -31.03
C LEU A 35 -21.72 -15.58 -31.33
N THR A 36 -22.04 -14.51 -30.58
CA THR A 36 -21.52 -13.17 -30.86
C THR A 36 -20.61 -12.62 -29.78
N ALA A 37 -19.70 -11.73 -30.18
CA ALA A 37 -18.82 -11.03 -29.26
C ALA A 37 -19.61 -10.27 -28.17
N LYS A 38 -20.69 -9.57 -28.55
CA LYS A 38 -21.52 -8.81 -27.62
C LYS A 38 -22.15 -9.70 -26.56
N GLN A 39 -22.75 -10.84 -26.97
CA GLN A 39 -23.42 -11.74 -26.03
C GLN A 39 -22.44 -12.31 -24.98
N ASN A 40 -21.22 -12.72 -25.42
CA ASN A 40 -20.20 -13.21 -24.50
C ASN A 40 -19.67 -12.10 -23.59
N TYR A 41 -19.46 -10.90 -24.12
CA TYR A 41 -19.06 -9.74 -23.34
C TYR A 41 -20.11 -9.40 -22.25
N ASP A 42 -21.40 -9.33 -22.63
CA ASP A 42 -22.50 -9.07 -21.70
C ASP A 42 -22.64 -10.19 -20.65
N LYS A 43 -22.37 -11.45 -21.03
CA LYS A 43 -22.34 -12.56 -20.07
C LYS A 43 -21.17 -12.42 -19.11
N GLY A 44 -19.97 -12.08 -19.60
CA GLY A 44 -18.81 -11.79 -18.77
C GLY A 44 -19.07 -10.65 -17.77
N LEU A 45 -19.79 -9.60 -18.17
CA LEU A 45 -20.19 -8.51 -17.25
C LEU A 45 -21.15 -8.99 -16.16
N ARG A 46 -22.08 -9.88 -16.47
CA ARG A 46 -22.96 -10.48 -15.45
C ARG A 46 -22.16 -11.31 -14.46
N GLU A 47 -21.30 -12.21 -14.95
CA GLU A 47 -20.43 -13.02 -14.08
C GLU A 47 -19.53 -12.15 -13.19
N LEU A 48 -18.99 -11.03 -13.74
CA LEU A 48 -18.19 -10.08 -12.97
C LEU A 48 -19.02 -9.42 -11.86
N LYS A 49 -20.26 -9.03 -12.15
CA LYS A 49 -21.18 -8.44 -11.18
C LYS A 49 -21.59 -9.43 -10.08
N ASP A 50 -21.75 -10.70 -10.46
CA ASP A 50 -22.12 -11.79 -9.56
C ASP A 50 -20.89 -12.36 -8.82
N GLU A 51 -19.75 -11.67 -8.90
CA GLU A 51 -18.45 -12.02 -8.28
C GLU A 51 -17.87 -13.36 -8.73
N ASN A 52 -18.38 -13.94 -9.82
CA ASN A 52 -17.86 -15.13 -10.47
C ASN A 52 -16.63 -14.77 -11.34
N PHE A 53 -15.61 -14.22 -10.72
CA PHE A 53 -14.45 -13.63 -11.43
C PHE A 53 -13.76 -14.61 -12.38
N GLY A 54 -13.66 -15.89 -12.00
CA GLY A 54 -13.08 -16.93 -12.86
C GLY A 54 -13.83 -17.11 -14.16
N GLU A 55 -15.16 -17.16 -14.09
CA GLU A 55 -16.04 -17.29 -15.27
C GLU A 55 -16.02 -16.00 -16.10
N ALA A 56 -16.07 -14.84 -15.45
CA ALA A 56 -15.94 -13.55 -16.13
C ALA A 56 -14.67 -13.49 -17.00
N ILE A 57 -13.53 -13.87 -16.43
CA ILE A 57 -12.24 -13.92 -17.16
C ILE A 57 -12.32 -14.85 -18.37
N LYS A 58 -12.94 -16.01 -18.24
CA LYS A 58 -13.10 -16.96 -19.37
C LYS A 58 -13.92 -16.34 -20.50
N TYR A 59 -15.07 -15.70 -20.20
CA TYR A 59 -15.89 -15.02 -21.21
C TYR A 59 -15.15 -13.87 -21.88
N PHE A 60 -14.49 -13.00 -21.13
CA PHE A 60 -13.73 -11.89 -21.71
C PHE A 60 -12.54 -12.37 -22.56
N THR A 61 -11.82 -13.40 -22.08
CA THR A 61 -10.73 -14.00 -22.85
C THR A 61 -11.23 -14.63 -24.14
N PHE A 62 -12.38 -15.29 -24.11
CA PHE A 62 -13.02 -15.83 -25.32
C PHE A 62 -13.37 -14.71 -26.31
N VAL A 63 -13.93 -13.58 -25.86
CA VAL A 63 -14.21 -12.43 -26.74
C VAL A 63 -12.94 -11.91 -27.38
N LYS A 64 -11.87 -11.71 -26.59
CA LYS A 64 -10.57 -11.23 -27.06
C LYS A 64 -9.96 -12.15 -28.11
N THR A 65 -10.02 -13.46 -27.90
CA THR A 65 -9.32 -14.43 -28.77
C THR A 65 -10.16 -14.81 -30.00
N ARG A 66 -11.46 -14.92 -29.86
CA ARG A 66 -12.33 -15.36 -30.94
C ARG A 66 -12.85 -14.23 -31.84
N PHE A 67 -12.91 -13.02 -31.29
CA PHE A 67 -13.43 -11.83 -31.99
C PHE A 67 -12.45 -10.66 -31.93
N PRO A 68 -11.19 -10.83 -32.31
CA PRO A 68 -10.13 -9.83 -32.08
C PRO A 68 -10.38 -8.47 -32.75
N PHE A 69 -11.12 -8.45 -33.83
CA PHE A 69 -11.47 -7.22 -34.57
C PHE A 69 -12.78 -6.57 -34.10
N SER A 70 -13.42 -7.14 -33.10
CA SER A 70 -14.63 -6.54 -32.50
C SER A 70 -14.25 -5.43 -31.54
N ARG A 71 -15.06 -4.34 -31.53
CA ARG A 71 -14.94 -3.31 -30.46
C ARG A 71 -15.03 -3.88 -29.05
N PHE A 72 -15.66 -5.05 -28.89
CA PHE A 72 -15.78 -5.74 -27.61
C PHE A 72 -14.48 -6.42 -27.21
N ALA A 73 -13.53 -6.68 -28.13
CA ALA A 73 -12.25 -7.27 -27.80
C ALA A 73 -11.41 -6.36 -26.90
N THR A 74 -11.27 -5.10 -27.29
CA THR A 74 -10.56 -4.08 -26.48
C THR A 74 -11.23 -3.87 -25.13
N LEU A 75 -12.55 -3.78 -25.09
CA LEU A 75 -13.28 -3.68 -23.83
C LEU A 75 -13.09 -4.93 -22.96
N ALA A 76 -13.08 -6.12 -23.56
CA ALA A 76 -12.85 -7.38 -22.85
C ALA A 76 -11.45 -7.46 -22.26
N GLU A 77 -10.42 -6.94 -22.94
CA GLU A 77 -9.06 -6.84 -22.36
C GLU A 77 -9.05 -6.05 -21.05
N LEU A 78 -9.69 -4.90 -21.03
CA LEU A 78 -9.81 -4.10 -19.83
C LEU A 78 -10.60 -4.82 -18.73
N ARG A 79 -11.71 -5.50 -19.10
CA ARG A 79 -12.52 -6.26 -18.13
C ARG A 79 -11.83 -7.50 -17.58
N VAL A 80 -10.89 -8.10 -18.30
CA VAL A 80 -10.00 -9.13 -17.74
C VAL A 80 -9.15 -8.53 -16.62
N ALA A 81 -8.58 -7.35 -16.81
CA ALA A 81 -7.81 -6.67 -15.77
C ALA A 81 -8.67 -6.34 -14.55
N ASP A 82 -9.90 -5.82 -14.76
CA ASP A 82 -10.84 -5.54 -13.68
C ASP A 82 -11.20 -6.81 -12.89
N ALA A 83 -11.46 -7.91 -13.57
CA ALA A 83 -11.79 -9.19 -12.94
C ALA A 83 -10.59 -9.81 -12.17
N LEU A 84 -9.37 -9.66 -12.69
CA LEU A 84 -8.14 -10.06 -12.00
C LEU A 84 -7.95 -9.25 -10.71
N LEU A 85 -8.12 -7.93 -10.77
CA LEU A 85 -8.06 -7.06 -9.60
C LEU A 85 -9.09 -7.46 -8.55
N ALA A 86 -10.34 -7.64 -8.95
CA ALA A 86 -11.43 -8.02 -8.07
C ALA A 86 -11.20 -9.40 -7.42
N ARG A 87 -10.61 -10.33 -8.17
CA ARG A 87 -10.24 -11.68 -7.67
C ARG A 87 -9.03 -11.67 -6.73
N GLY A 88 -8.32 -10.55 -6.56
CA GLY A 88 -7.11 -10.46 -5.75
C GLY A 88 -5.83 -10.92 -6.47
N ARG A 89 -5.88 -11.15 -7.79
CA ARG A 89 -4.70 -11.49 -8.61
C ARG A 89 -3.98 -10.22 -9.04
N TYR A 90 -3.43 -9.50 -8.05
CA TYR A 90 -2.96 -8.12 -8.23
C TYR A 90 -1.80 -8.00 -9.21
N VAL A 91 -0.84 -8.94 -9.18
CA VAL A 91 0.32 -8.94 -10.11
C VAL A 91 -0.14 -9.03 -11.55
N GLU A 92 -1.06 -9.93 -11.83
CA GLU A 92 -1.61 -10.12 -13.17
C GLU A 92 -2.50 -8.97 -13.60
N ALA A 93 -3.24 -8.37 -12.67
CA ALA A 93 -4.02 -7.15 -12.93
C ALA A 93 -3.10 -5.98 -13.33
N ILE A 94 -1.97 -5.79 -12.63
CA ILE A 94 -0.94 -4.80 -12.95
C ILE A 94 -0.46 -4.96 -14.38
N ASP A 95 -0.07 -6.18 -14.76
CA ASP A 95 0.42 -6.47 -16.11
C ASP A 95 -0.66 -6.24 -17.16
N ALA A 96 -1.90 -6.67 -16.89
CA ALA A 96 -3.03 -6.48 -17.79
C ALA A 96 -3.37 -4.99 -18.01
N TYR A 97 -3.39 -4.16 -16.96
CA TYR A 97 -3.61 -2.71 -17.10
C TYR A 97 -2.47 -2.02 -17.83
N ARG A 98 -1.20 -2.39 -17.55
CA ARG A 98 -0.04 -1.86 -18.28
C ARG A 98 -0.10 -2.20 -19.77
N GLN A 99 -0.42 -3.42 -20.11
CA GLN A 99 -0.60 -3.85 -21.51
C GLN A 99 -1.73 -3.08 -22.17
N PHE A 100 -2.89 -2.97 -21.50
CA PHE A 100 -4.02 -2.23 -22.03
C PHE A 100 -3.63 -0.77 -22.36
N MET A 101 -3.03 -0.05 -21.42
CA MET A 101 -2.58 1.34 -21.66
C MET A 101 -1.53 1.47 -22.77
N LYS A 102 -0.64 0.46 -22.88
CA LYS A 102 0.40 0.42 -23.91
C LYS A 102 -0.17 0.23 -25.32
N PHE A 103 -1.13 -0.70 -25.48
CA PHE A 103 -1.70 -1.04 -26.77
C PHE A 103 -2.90 -0.16 -27.16
N HIS A 104 -3.54 0.47 -26.20
CA HIS A 104 -4.70 1.34 -26.41
C HIS A 104 -4.51 2.73 -25.76
N PRO A 105 -3.46 3.48 -26.16
CA PRO A 105 -3.12 4.76 -25.51
C PRO A 105 -4.20 5.84 -25.72
N THR A 106 -4.94 5.80 -26.81
CA THR A 106 -6.02 6.75 -27.16
C THR A 106 -7.41 6.26 -26.80
N HIS A 107 -7.52 5.13 -26.11
CA HIS A 107 -8.81 4.62 -25.64
C HIS A 107 -9.32 5.50 -24.48
N GLU A 108 -10.63 5.79 -24.49
CA GLU A 108 -11.27 6.62 -23.46
C GLU A 108 -10.87 6.25 -22.03
N MET A 109 -10.82 4.94 -21.73
CA MET A 109 -10.45 4.44 -20.39
C MET A 109 -8.95 4.60 -20.06
N THR A 110 -8.11 4.90 -21.04
CA THR A 110 -6.72 5.32 -20.85
C THR A 110 -6.66 6.83 -20.68
N GLU A 111 -7.30 7.59 -21.56
CA GLU A 111 -7.27 9.05 -21.56
C GLU A 111 -7.93 9.68 -20.33
N ASN A 112 -9.02 9.10 -19.82
CA ASN A 112 -9.69 9.59 -18.61
C ASN A 112 -9.03 9.14 -17.30
N GLY A 113 -7.96 8.32 -17.38
CA GLY A 113 -7.17 7.85 -16.26
C GLY A 113 -7.72 6.60 -15.56
N TYR A 114 -8.83 5.98 -16.02
CA TYR A 114 -9.40 4.80 -15.39
C TYR A 114 -8.39 3.65 -15.26
N ALA A 115 -7.80 3.24 -16.39
CA ALA A 115 -6.87 2.11 -16.42
C ALA A 115 -5.64 2.34 -15.52
N HIS A 116 -5.10 3.57 -15.51
CA HIS A 116 -3.97 3.92 -14.65
C HIS A 116 -4.37 3.99 -13.17
N PHE A 117 -5.54 4.53 -12.85
CA PHE A 117 -6.04 4.50 -11.47
C PHE A 117 -6.21 3.07 -10.95
N LYS A 118 -6.77 2.16 -11.76
CA LYS A 118 -6.90 0.74 -11.41
C LYS A 118 -5.56 0.02 -11.30
N LEU A 119 -4.57 0.42 -12.09
CA LEU A 119 -3.17 -0.01 -11.91
C LEU A 119 -2.64 0.39 -10.52
N CYS A 120 -2.79 1.67 -10.16
CA CYS A 120 -2.40 2.16 -8.83
C CYS A 120 -3.12 1.40 -7.71
N GLU A 121 -4.44 1.17 -7.87
CA GLU A 121 -5.24 0.40 -6.92
C GLU A 121 -4.72 -1.05 -6.78
N SER A 122 -4.26 -1.67 -7.88
CA SER A 122 -3.68 -3.00 -7.86
C SER A 122 -2.40 -3.07 -7.03
N PHE A 123 -1.51 -2.08 -7.14
CA PHE A 123 -0.33 -1.96 -6.26
C PHE A 123 -0.73 -1.71 -4.82
N TYR A 124 -1.70 -0.82 -4.59
CA TYR A 124 -2.16 -0.51 -3.25
C TYR A 124 -2.76 -1.73 -2.53
N LYS A 125 -3.49 -2.57 -3.25
CA LYS A 125 -4.06 -3.81 -2.71
C LYS A 125 -3.04 -4.89 -2.38
N GLN A 126 -1.81 -4.79 -2.89
CA GLN A 126 -0.69 -5.65 -2.51
C GLN A 126 -0.03 -5.22 -1.19
N ILE A 127 -0.31 -4.02 -0.69
CA ILE A 127 0.25 -3.55 0.58
C ILE A 127 -0.25 -4.48 1.68
N PRO A 128 0.64 -5.07 2.50
CA PRO A 128 0.23 -5.98 3.54
C PRO A 128 -0.75 -5.34 4.52
N ASP A 129 -1.88 -6.00 4.75
CA ASP A 129 -2.82 -5.59 5.78
C ASP A 129 -2.34 -5.99 7.17
N GLU A 130 -2.79 -5.22 8.16
CA GLU A 130 -2.62 -5.56 9.57
C GLU A 130 -3.68 -6.59 9.96
N TRP A 131 -3.26 -7.76 10.40
CA TRP A 131 -4.14 -8.77 10.96
C TRP A 131 -3.67 -9.13 12.37
N LEU A 132 -4.61 -9.45 13.25
CA LEU A 132 -4.40 -9.59 14.71
C LEU A 132 -3.22 -10.50 15.11
N LEU A 133 -2.90 -11.51 14.30
CA LEU A 133 -1.81 -12.47 14.58
C LEU A 133 -0.60 -12.27 13.63
N SER A 134 -0.59 -11.25 12.79
CA SER A 134 0.54 -10.96 11.90
C SER A 134 1.39 -9.82 12.45
N PRO A 135 2.71 -9.79 12.15
CA PRO A 135 3.52 -8.62 12.47
C PRO A 135 2.88 -7.34 11.92
N PRO A 136 3.04 -6.20 12.62
CA PRO A 136 2.54 -4.92 12.15
C PRO A 136 2.98 -4.61 10.71
N ALA A 137 2.16 -3.88 9.95
CA ALA A 137 2.46 -3.58 8.54
C ALA A 137 3.81 -2.88 8.35
N PHE A 138 4.22 -2.06 9.32
CA PHE A 138 5.50 -1.35 9.29
C PHE A 138 6.73 -2.26 9.52
N GLU A 139 6.57 -3.52 9.95
CA GLU A 139 7.66 -4.49 10.04
C GLU A 139 7.85 -5.31 8.76
N LYS A 140 6.83 -5.29 7.86
CA LYS A 140 6.83 -6.07 6.62
C LYS A 140 7.60 -5.36 5.51
N ASP A 141 7.88 -6.07 4.43
CA ASP A 141 8.46 -5.49 3.21
C ASP A 141 7.58 -4.36 2.66
N GLN A 142 8.21 -3.23 2.34
CA GLN A 142 7.56 -2.01 1.85
C GLN A 142 7.66 -1.84 0.32
N THR A 143 8.08 -2.85 -0.42
CA THR A 143 8.23 -2.75 -1.88
C THR A 143 6.91 -2.37 -2.55
N SER A 144 5.81 -3.07 -2.23
CA SER A 144 4.48 -2.74 -2.77
C SER A 144 4.01 -1.34 -2.37
N THR A 145 4.34 -0.89 -1.15
CA THR A 145 4.00 0.47 -0.67
C THR A 145 4.73 1.54 -1.49
N ARG A 146 6.03 1.33 -1.78
CA ARG A 146 6.84 2.26 -2.60
C ARG A 146 6.34 2.31 -4.04
N GLU A 147 6.04 1.17 -4.63
CA GLU A 147 5.51 1.11 -5.99
C GLU A 147 4.11 1.74 -6.08
N ALA A 148 3.22 1.49 -5.11
CA ALA A 148 1.92 2.16 -5.06
C ALA A 148 2.07 3.68 -4.97
N LEU A 149 2.94 4.19 -4.09
CA LEU A 149 3.20 5.62 -3.95
C LEU A 149 3.69 6.23 -5.26
N LYS A 150 4.67 5.61 -5.91
CA LYS A 150 5.22 6.03 -7.19
C LYS A 150 4.16 6.09 -8.30
N GLU A 151 3.34 5.06 -8.41
CA GLU A 151 2.29 5.00 -9.44
C GLU A 151 1.18 6.04 -9.17
N TYR A 152 0.82 6.30 -7.90
CA TYR A 152 -0.09 7.42 -7.57
C TYR A 152 0.51 8.78 -7.90
N ASP A 153 1.82 9.00 -7.70
CA ASP A 153 2.48 10.25 -8.10
C ASP A 153 2.44 10.45 -9.61
N LEU A 154 2.73 9.39 -10.39
CA LEU A 154 2.63 9.41 -11.85
C LEU A 154 1.19 9.65 -12.33
N PHE A 155 0.21 9.01 -11.67
CA PHE A 155 -1.20 9.21 -11.97
C PHE A 155 -1.63 10.66 -11.74
N LEU A 156 -1.31 11.24 -10.58
CA LEU A 156 -1.70 12.60 -10.21
C LEU A 156 -1.04 13.67 -11.09
N ALA A 157 0.19 13.40 -11.56
CA ALA A 157 0.88 14.26 -12.50
C ALA A 157 0.25 14.21 -13.91
N LYS A 158 -0.13 13.02 -14.36
CA LYS A 158 -0.67 12.81 -15.71
C LYS A 158 -2.16 13.16 -15.84
N TYR A 159 -2.94 12.97 -14.77
CA TYR A 159 -4.41 13.11 -14.79
C TYR A 159 -4.91 14.02 -13.65
N PRO A 160 -4.48 15.30 -13.60
CA PRO A 160 -4.80 16.20 -12.49
C PRO A 160 -6.31 16.43 -12.30
N ASP A 161 -7.07 16.40 -13.40
CA ASP A 161 -8.52 16.69 -13.45
C ASP A 161 -9.39 15.42 -13.59
N SER A 162 -8.80 14.23 -13.45
CA SER A 162 -9.58 12.99 -13.51
C SER A 162 -10.53 12.88 -12.32
N ARG A 163 -11.71 12.30 -12.54
CA ARG A 163 -12.66 11.97 -11.47
C ARG A 163 -12.06 11.10 -10.36
N TYR A 164 -10.96 10.40 -10.63
CA TYR A 164 -10.27 9.53 -9.69
C TYR A 164 -9.21 10.25 -8.85
N THR A 165 -8.92 11.51 -9.14
CA THR A 165 -7.86 12.30 -8.48
C THR A 165 -8.05 12.40 -6.97
N LYS A 166 -9.29 12.58 -6.51
CA LYS A 166 -9.60 12.64 -5.06
C LYS A 166 -9.24 11.34 -4.35
N ASP A 167 -9.63 10.20 -4.92
CA ASP A 167 -9.36 8.89 -4.33
C ASP A 167 -7.87 8.53 -4.43
N ALA A 168 -7.22 8.87 -5.56
CA ALA A 168 -5.79 8.71 -5.73
C ALA A 168 -4.99 9.48 -4.67
N ARG A 169 -5.33 10.74 -4.41
CA ARG A 169 -4.70 11.56 -3.34
C ARG A 169 -4.88 10.93 -1.95
N LYS A 170 -6.09 10.42 -1.66
CA LYS A 170 -6.38 9.75 -0.40
C LYS A 170 -5.51 8.51 -0.22
N GLN A 171 -5.45 7.65 -1.24
CA GLN A 171 -4.69 6.39 -1.18
C GLN A 171 -3.18 6.64 -1.16
N ARG A 172 -2.71 7.63 -1.94
CA ARG A 172 -1.33 8.11 -1.88
C ARG A 172 -0.94 8.53 -0.45
N LYS A 173 -1.78 9.33 0.21
CA LYS A 173 -1.53 9.78 1.58
C LYS A 173 -1.43 8.60 2.56
N ILE A 174 -2.30 7.59 2.42
CA ILE A 174 -2.25 6.38 3.26
C ILE A 174 -0.96 5.58 3.01
N SER A 175 -0.59 5.39 1.74
CA SER A 175 0.65 4.69 1.37
C SER A 175 1.89 5.41 1.91
N LEU A 176 1.92 6.74 1.78
CA LEU A 176 3.00 7.57 2.30
C LEU A 176 3.11 7.47 3.82
N LYS A 177 1.99 7.52 4.54
CA LYS A 177 1.97 7.34 5.99
C LYS A 177 2.54 5.98 6.40
N LYS A 178 2.12 4.89 5.76
CA LYS A 178 2.65 3.53 6.04
C LYS A 178 4.16 3.47 5.84
N LEU A 179 4.68 4.14 4.81
CA LEU A 179 6.11 4.18 4.54
C LEU A 179 6.88 4.97 5.61
N ILE A 180 6.36 6.13 6.02
CA ILE A 180 6.96 6.93 7.10
C ILE A 180 6.94 6.15 8.42
N ASP A 181 5.83 5.50 8.76
CA ASP A 181 5.70 4.68 9.97
C ASP A 181 6.76 3.55 9.99
N HIS A 182 7.00 2.91 8.83
CA HIS A 182 8.08 1.93 8.68
C HIS A 182 9.47 2.54 8.93
N GLU A 183 9.79 3.66 8.29
CA GLU A 183 11.10 4.30 8.46
C GLU A 183 11.33 4.76 9.90
N LEU A 184 10.30 5.27 10.58
CA LEU A 184 10.36 5.62 12.00
C LEU A 184 10.55 4.38 12.89
N TYR A 185 9.89 3.28 12.58
CA TYR A 185 10.11 2.01 13.28
C TYR A 185 11.57 1.55 13.14
N VAL A 186 12.10 1.54 11.92
CA VAL A 186 13.51 1.16 11.66
C VAL A 186 14.48 2.12 12.37
N ALA A 187 14.20 3.42 12.38
CA ALA A 187 15.02 4.40 13.07
C ALA A 187 15.04 4.14 14.58
N ARG A 188 13.87 3.90 15.19
CA ARG A 188 13.78 3.54 16.64
C ARG A 188 14.48 2.22 16.95
N PHE A 189 14.40 1.23 16.08
CA PHE A 189 15.12 -0.03 16.22
C PHE A 189 16.64 0.19 16.23
N TYR A 190 17.18 0.99 15.31
CA TYR A 190 18.62 1.34 15.32
C TYR A 190 19.02 2.09 16.58
N LEU A 191 18.16 3.00 17.06
CA LEU A 191 18.42 3.76 18.29
C LEU A 191 18.48 2.82 19.51
N SER A 192 17.57 1.88 19.64
CA SER A 192 17.54 0.88 20.72
C SER A 192 18.75 -0.06 20.69
N ARG A 193 19.38 -0.23 19.54
CA ARG A 193 20.61 -1.03 19.35
C ARG A 193 21.88 -0.21 19.47
N ASN A 194 21.79 1.02 19.99
CA ASN A 194 22.91 1.96 20.14
C ASN A 194 23.64 2.22 18.81
N LYS A 195 22.88 2.38 17.72
CA LYS A 195 23.38 2.70 16.37
C LYS A 195 22.91 4.09 15.91
N PRO A 196 23.23 5.18 16.60
CA PRO A 196 22.65 6.49 16.35
C PRO A 196 23.02 7.04 14.96
N LYS A 197 24.18 6.69 14.39
CA LYS A 197 24.54 7.08 13.00
C LYS A 197 23.53 6.54 11.98
N GLY A 198 23.12 5.28 12.12
CA GLY A 198 22.09 4.67 11.27
C GLY A 198 20.73 5.32 11.45
N THR A 199 20.35 5.64 12.69
CA THR A 199 19.12 6.38 13.02
C THR A 199 19.11 7.75 12.33
N ALA A 200 20.17 8.55 12.49
CA ALA A 200 20.26 9.88 11.88
C ALA A 200 20.17 9.82 10.35
N LEU A 201 20.82 8.84 9.73
CA LEU A 201 20.75 8.64 8.28
C LEU A 201 19.31 8.36 7.81
N ARG A 202 18.59 7.47 8.50
CA ARG A 202 17.19 7.14 8.17
C ARG A 202 16.26 8.35 8.31
N LEU A 203 16.32 9.04 9.45
CA LEU A 203 15.45 10.18 9.73
C LEU A 203 15.69 11.34 8.75
N ARG A 204 16.94 11.63 8.41
CA ARG A 204 17.27 12.60 7.37
C ARG A 204 16.72 12.19 6.01
N GLY A 205 16.88 10.93 5.63
CA GLY A 205 16.34 10.41 4.38
C GLY A 205 14.82 10.61 4.28
N VAL A 206 14.07 10.43 5.37
CA VAL A 206 12.63 10.68 5.39
C VAL A 206 12.30 12.17 5.20
N LEU A 207 13.02 13.06 5.89
CA LEU A 207 12.82 14.52 5.76
C LEU A 207 13.13 15.02 4.35
N GLU A 208 14.14 14.44 3.69
CA GLU A 208 14.55 14.78 2.33
C GLU A 208 13.58 14.24 1.26
N GLN A 209 13.12 13.01 1.44
CA GLN A 209 12.27 12.34 0.45
C GLN A 209 10.80 12.73 0.55
N PHE A 210 10.31 13.08 1.73
CA PHE A 210 8.89 13.29 2.01
C PHE A 210 8.61 14.59 2.77
N PRO A 211 8.98 15.75 2.21
CA PRO A 211 8.71 17.04 2.84
C PRO A 211 7.19 17.34 2.84
N GLY A 212 6.74 18.13 3.81
CA GLY A 212 5.35 18.64 3.88
C GLY A 212 4.31 17.57 4.24
N THR A 213 4.71 16.50 4.93
CA THR A 213 3.80 15.40 5.28
C THR A 213 3.08 15.60 6.61
N GLY A 214 3.55 16.56 7.41
CA GLY A 214 3.06 16.83 8.77
C GLY A 214 3.70 15.94 9.85
N ASN A 215 4.59 15.02 9.46
CA ASN A 215 5.35 14.18 10.41
C ASN A 215 6.71 14.78 10.78
N GLU A 216 7.10 15.89 10.17
CA GLU A 216 8.39 16.53 10.35
C GLU A 216 8.73 16.84 11.82
N PRO A 217 7.81 17.38 12.65
CA PRO A 217 8.10 17.67 14.05
C PRO A 217 8.51 16.43 14.86
N GLU A 218 7.79 15.31 14.67
CA GLU A 218 8.13 14.05 15.34
C GLU A 218 9.49 13.52 14.89
N ILE A 219 9.76 13.56 13.58
CA ILE A 219 11.02 13.11 12.99
C ILE A 219 12.18 13.96 13.49
N LEU A 220 12.01 15.29 13.54
CA LEU A 220 13.01 16.23 14.03
C LEU A 220 13.29 16.05 15.53
N ILE A 221 12.27 15.77 16.36
CA ILE A 221 12.49 15.45 17.78
C ILE A 221 13.41 14.24 17.91
N LEU A 222 13.11 13.15 17.19
CA LEU A 222 13.90 11.93 17.26
C LEU A 222 15.32 12.14 16.70
N LEU A 223 15.46 12.95 15.64
CA LEU A 223 16.76 13.31 15.06
C LEU A 223 17.61 14.16 16.02
N GLY A 224 17.02 15.17 16.68
CA GLY A 224 17.70 15.99 17.68
C GLY A 224 18.17 15.15 18.87
N GLN A 225 17.33 14.25 19.39
CA GLN A 225 17.72 13.29 20.45
C GLN A 225 18.87 12.39 19.98
N THR A 226 18.82 11.94 18.71
CA THR A 226 19.88 11.12 18.13
C THR A 226 21.21 11.90 18.04
N TYR A 227 21.18 13.18 17.68
CA TYR A 227 22.38 14.02 17.66
C TYR A 227 22.92 14.26 19.06
N LEU A 228 22.08 14.42 20.10
CA LEU A 228 22.54 14.47 21.49
C LEU A 228 23.25 13.20 21.90
N GLN A 229 22.73 12.02 21.54
CA GLN A 229 23.37 10.74 21.81
C GLN A 229 24.72 10.59 21.08
N MET A 230 24.90 11.28 19.96
CA MET A 230 26.17 11.33 19.19
C MET A 230 27.09 12.42 19.67
N GLU A 231 26.75 13.15 20.73
CA GLU A 231 27.48 14.32 21.24
C GLU A 231 27.65 15.46 20.21
N GLN A 232 26.78 15.46 19.16
CA GLN A 232 26.73 16.49 18.13
C GLN A 232 25.81 17.64 18.57
N ILE A 233 26.24 18.39 19.60
CA ILE A 233 25.39 19.33 20.33
C ILE A 233 24.81 20.42 19.42
N GLU A 234 25.63 21.00 18.54
CA GLU A 234 25.15 22.09 17.65
C GLU A 234 24.12 21.58 16.64
N LYS A 235 24.30 20.38 16.08
CA LYS A 235 23.29 19.81 15.20
C LYS A 235 21.98 19.49 15.93
N ALA A 236 22.06 19.04 17.18
CA ALA A 236 20.88 18.85 18.00
C ALA A 236 20.16 20.19 18.25
N ARG A 237 20.91 21.24 18.59
CA ARG A 237 20.40 22.59 18.80
C ARG A 237 19.69 23.13 17.55
N GLU A 238 20.32 23.07 16.40
CA GLU A 238 19.75 23.49 15.12
C GLU A 238 18.45 22.70 14.80
N THR A 239 18.48 21.38 15.02
CA THR A 239 17.31 20.53 14.78
C THR A 239 16.13 20.90 15.67
N PHE A 240 16.36 21.18 16.96
CA PHE A 240 15.29 21.61 17.87
C PHE A 240 14.83 23.03 17.60
N LYS A 241 15.74 23.97 17.25
CA LYS A 241 15.37 25.33 16.83
C LYS A 241 14.43 25.28 15.62
N ARG A 242 14.76 24.46 14.63
CA ARG A 242 13.94 24.28 13.44
C ARG A 242 12.49 23.91 13.78
N ILE A 243 12.26 23.02 14.78
CA ILE A 243 10.89 22.68 15.21
C ILE A 243 10.17 23.89 15.79
N VAL A 244 10.86 24.67 16.61
CA VAL A 244 10.26 25.85 17.28
C VAL A 244 9.93 26.95 16.27
N GLU A 245 10.73 27.11 15.22
CA GLU A 245 10.58 28.13 14.18
C GLU A 245 9.55 27.73 13.12
N GLU A 246 9.70 26.52 12.55
CA GLU A 246 8.86 26.07 11.43
C GLU A 246 7.52 25.45 11.88
N HIS A 247 7.43 24.94 13.13
CA HIS A 247 6.30 24.21 13.65
C HIS A 247 5.83 24.71 15.03
N ALA A 248 5.85 26.01 15.24
CA ALA A 248 5.61 26.66 16.54
C ALA A 248 4.31 26.25 17.26
N GLN A 249 3.27 25.91 16.50
CA GLN A 249 1.96 25.50 16.99
C GLN A 249 1.82 23.99 17.23
N ASP A 250 2.84 23.21 16.84
CA ASP A 250 2.83 21.76 17.02
C ASP A 250 3.13 21.39 18.48
N PHE A 251 2.54 20.31 18.95
CA PHE A 251 2.82 19.76 20.29
C PHE A 251 4.33 19.53 20.53
N HIS A 252 5.07 19.14 19.50
CA HIS A 252 6.51 18.87 19.59
C HIS A 252 7.34 20.14 19.81
N ALA A 253 6.84 21.34 19.49
CA ALA A 253 7.55 22.60 19.74
C ALA A 253 7.81 22.82 21.24
N GLN A 254 6.87 22.46 22.10
CA GLN A 254 7.04 22.53 23.55
C GLN A 254 8.17 21.61 24.02
N ARG A 255 8.20 20.42 23.50
CA ARG A 255 9.24 19.42 23.80
C ARG A 255 10.61 19.85 23.28
N ALA A 256 10.66 20.46 22.09
CA ALA A 256 11.89 21.00 21.52
C ALA A 256 12.48 22.13 22.39
N ARG A 257 11.63 23.04 22.93
CA ARG A 257 12.08 24.10 23.88
C ARG A 257 12.72 23.53 25.14
N LEU A 258 12.17 22.44 25.69
CA LEU A 258 12.76 21.75 26.85
C LEU A 258 14.15 21.19 26.53
N PHE A 259 14.33 20.62 25.35
CA PHE A 259 15.66 20.16 24.93
C PHE A 259 16.64 21.31 24.71
N LEU A 260 16.20 22.42 24.14
CA LEU A 260 17.05 23.63 24.00
C LEU A 260 17.48 24.19 25.35
N ASP A 261 16.56 24.30 26.32
CA ASP A 261 16.91 24.71 27.69
C ASP A 261 17.90 23.75 28.37
N TYR A 262 17.71 22.44 28.18
CA TYR A 262 18.66 21.45 28.67
C TYR A 262 20.08 21.63 28.05
N ILE A 263 20.14 21.84 26.73
CA ILE A 263 21.40 22.06 26.01
C ILE A 263 22.08 23.33 26.52
N ASP A 264 21.34 24.43 26.67
CA ASP A 264 21.87 25.71 27.12
C ASP A 264 22.43 25.66 28.54
N LYS A 265 21.76 24.94 29.44
CA LYS A 265 22.20 24.75 30.83
C LYS A 265 23.45 23.88 30.93
N ARG A 266 23.57 22.85 30.08
CA ARG A 266 24.65 21.86 30.19
C ARG A 266 25.87 22.22 29.37
N TYR A 267 25.70 22.82 28.20
CA TYR A 267 26.79 23.08 27.23
C TYR A 267 27.01 24.56 26.93
N GLY A 268 26.21 25.44 27.55
CA GLY A 268 26.25 26.86 27.26
C GLY A 268 25.38 27.25 26.06
N ARG A 269 25.09 28.55 25.94
CA ARG A 269 24.39 29.09 24.77
C ARG A 269 25.30 28.99 23.55
N GLY A 270 24.81 28.38 22.46
CA GLY A 270 25.55 28.32 21.21
C GLY A 270 25.95 29.71 20.73
N THR A 271 27.09 29.82 20.07
CA THR A 271 27.47 31.04 19.36
C THR A 271 26.45 31.32 18.27
N THR A 272 25.76 32.42 18.32
CA THR A 272 24.86 32.97 17.32
C THR A 272 25.54 33.26 16.02
#